data_0ac72bd6e5940842b3664c719121d6ed
#
_entry.id   0ac72bd6e5940842b3664c719121d6ed
#
_cell.length_a   1.000
_cell.length_b   1.000
_cell.length_c   1.000
_cell.angle_alpha   90.00
_cell.angle_beta   90.00
_cell.angle_gamma   90.00
#
_symmetry.space_group_name_H-M   'P 1'
#
loop_
_entity.id
_entity.type
_entity.pdbx_description
1 polymer ?
#
loop_
_entity_poly.entity_id
_entity_poly.type
_entity_poly.pdbx_seq_one_letter_code
_entity_poly.pdbx_strand_id
1 'polypeptide(L)'
;MKEISVTGKKRVDLGKKASKALRKEGYVPCNLYGEKKVDGKPEALAFTIAFTELRKLIYTPHIYVVCLDIEGEKHTAIMKEIQFHPTTDAPLHVDFYEVNDKKPITIGIPVKLNGLAQGVRDGGRLNLSIRKIDVTAPYQQIPEHLDVDVTALRIGKSIKVGELSFEGLELATSKDVVVCSIKMTRNAIAAAAAAAAADDAAE
;
A
#
# COMPACT_ATOMS: atom_id res chain seq x y z
N MET A 1 6.13 9.78 8.80
CA MET A 1 4.77 9.21 8.81
C MET A 1 3.85 9.99 9.73
N LYS A 2 2.55 10.04 9.45
CA LYS A 2 1.55 10.62 10.35
C LYS A 2 1.14 9.63 11.41
N GLU A 3 0.83 10.11 12.61
CA GLU A 3 0.38 9.28 13.73
C GLU A 3 -1.12 9.40 13.92
N ILE A 4 -1.79 8.28 14.19
CA ILE A 4 -3.21 8.23 14.53
C ILE A 4 -3.37 7.37 15.79
N SER A 5 -4.10 7.89 16.77
CA SER A 5 -4.46 7.13 17.97
C SER A 5 -5.79 6.41 17.74
N VAL A 6 -5.84 5.14 18.12
CA VAL A 6 -7.01 4.28 18.01
C VAL A 6 -7.17 3.50 19.30
N THR A 7 -8.42 3.41 19.79
CA THR A 7 -8.75 2.69 21.01
C THR A 7 -9.25 1.28 20.70
N GLY A 8 -8.74 0.30 21.41
CA GLY A 8 -9.10 -1.11 21.28
C GLY A 8 -9.54 -1.73 22.59
N LYS A 9 -10.36 -2.79 22.52
CA LYS A 9 -10.74 -3.61 23.65
C LYS A 9 -10.18 -5.02 23.49
N LYS A 10 -9.55 -5.56 24.51
CA LYS A 10 -9.02 -6.92 24.51
C LYS A 10 -10.14 -7.94 24.34
N ARG A 11 -9.88 -8.99 23.56
CA ARG A 11 -10.84 -10.07 23.34
C ARG A 11 -10.54 -11.24 24.25
N VAL A 12 -11.57 -11.72 24.93
CA VAL A 12 -11.55 -12.95 25.70
C VAL A 12 -12.10 -14.10 24.86
N ASP A 13 -13.21 -13.86 24.17
CA ASP A 13 -13.87 -14.86 23.33
C ASP A 13 -13.25 -14.90 21.93
N LEU A 14 -12.62 -16.02 21.60
CA LEU A 14 -12.04 -16.32 20.29
C LEU A 14 -12.95 -17.29 19.54
N GLY A 15 -12.96 -17.19 18.21
CA GLY A 15 -13.63 -18.13 17.36
C GLY A 15 -14.68 -17.52 16.42
N LYS A 16 -15.25 -18.39 15.55
CA LYS A 16 -16.14 -17.98 14.44
C LYS A 16 -17.44 -17.32 14.91
N LYS A 17 -18.09 -17.85 15.97
CA LYS A 17 -19.37 -17.35 16.47
C LYS A 17 -19.19 -15.96 17.11
N ALA A 18 -18.17 -15.80 17.95
CA ALA A 18 -17.84 -14.52 18.59
C ALA A 18 -17.46 -13.45 17.57
N SER A 19 -16.56 -13.75 16.62
CA SER A 19 -16.17 -12.81 15.56
C SER A 19 -17.35 -12.38 14.68
N LYS A 20 -18.33 -13.29 14.42
CA LYS A 20 -19.54 -12.93 13.66
C LYS A 20 -20.46 -12.01 14.45
N ALA A 21 -20.59 -12.20 15.77
CA ALA A 21 -21.37 -11.32 16.63
C ALA A 21 -20.77 -9.90 16.70
N LEU A 22 -19.46 -9.78 16.94
CA LEU A 22 -18.73 -8.51 16.99
C LEU A 22 -18.90 -7.69 15.69
N ARG A 23 -18.80 -8.34 14.52
CA ARG A 23 -18.98 -7.64 13.24
C ARG A 23 -20.41 -7.13 13.04
N LYS A 24 -21.43 -7.81 13.60
CA LYS A 24 -22.82 -7.32 13.58
C LYS A 24 -23.01 -6.10 14.47
N GLU A 25 -22.24 -5.98 15.54
CA GLU A 25 -22.24 -4.84 16.46
C GLU A 25 -21.39 -3.66 15.96
N GLY A 26 -20.76 -3.80 14.77
CA GLY A 26 -19.92 -2.75 14.18
C GLY A 26 -18.48 -2.73 14.70
N TYR A 27 -18.03 -3.81 15.34
CA TYR A 27 -16.63 -3.98 15.74
C TYR A 27 -15.89 -4.90 14.79
N VAL A 28 -14.62 -4.59 14.56
CA VAL A 28 -13.74 -5.40 13.72
C VAL A 28 -12.73 -6.13 14.61
N PRO A 29 -12.63 -7.46 14.49
CA PRO A 29 -11.60 -8.22 15.17
C PRO A 29 -10.23 -7.90 14.58
N CYS A 30 -9.24 -7.64 15.46
CA CYS A 30 -7.88 -7.29 15.10
C CYS A 30 -6.90 -8.15 15.88
N ASN A 31 -5.71 -8.35 15.32
CA ASN A 31 -4.58 -8.96 15.99
C ASN A 31 -3.39 -7.99 15.98
N LEU A 32 -2.71 -7.88 17.11
CA LEU A 32 -1.41 -7.22 17.24
C LEU A 32 -0.36 -8.31 17.48
N TYR A 33 0.66 -8.34 16.67
CA TYR A 33 1.82 -9.20 16.85
C TYR A 33 3.10 -8.43 16.59
N GLY A 34 4.19 -8.85 17.24
CA GLY A 34 5.47 -8.15 17.17
C GLY A 34 6.59 -9.02 17.72
N GLU A 35 7.52 -8.39 18.39
CA GLU A 35 8.71 -9.05 18.94
C GLU A 35 8.50 -9.77 20.26
N LYS A 36 7.43 -9.46 20.98
CA LYS A 36 7.16 -10.12 22.25
C LYS A 36 6.96 -11.61 22.00
N LYS A 37 7.84 -12.40 22.55
CA LYS A 37 7.77 -13.86 22.49
C LYS A 37 7.52 -14.37 23.92
N VAL A 38 6.45 -15.14 24.07
CA VAL A 38 6.18 -15.93 25.28
C VAL A 38 6.48 -17.38 24.91
N ASP A 39 7.34 -18.03 25.67
CA ASP A 39 7.79 -19.42 25.43
C ASP A 39 8.35 -19.68 24.02
N GLY A 40 9.06 -18.68 23.44
CA GLY A 40 9.66 -18.82 22.11
C GLY A 40 8.69 -18.66 20.93
N LYS A 41 7.40 -18.47 21.19
CA LYS A 41 6.37 -18.21 20.17
C LYS A 41 6.02 -16.71 20.15
N PRO A 42 5.76 -16.11 18.97
CA PRO A 42 5.29 -14.74 18.90
C PRO A 42 3.93 -14.65 19.61
N GLU A 43 3.83 -13.77 20.59
CA GLU A 43 2.57 -13.49 21.26
C GLU A 43 1.69 -12.63 20.33
N ALA A 44 0.49 -13.09 20.07
CA ALA A 44 -0.51 -12.33 19.31
C ALA A 44 -1.59 -11.85 20.29
N LEU A 45 -1.70 -10.54 20.47
CA LEU A 45 -2.75 -9.91 21.25
C LEU A 45 -3.99 -9.75 20.38
N ALA A 46 -5.08 -10.46 20.74
CA ALA A 46 -6.35 -10.35 20.06
C ALA A 46 -7.20 -9.24 20.70
N PHE A 47 -7.69 -8.31 19.89
CA PHE A 47 -8.49 -7.17 20.34
C PHE A 47 -9.55 -6.78 19.30
N THR A 48 -10.37 -5.81 19.61
CA THR A 48 -11.41 -5.29 18.72
C THR A 48 -11.31 -3.78 18.64
N ILE A 49 -11.61 -3.23 17.47
CA ILE A 49 -11.71 -1.79 17.22
C ILE A 49 -13.08 -1.50 16.62
N ALA A 50 -13.66 -0.35 16.97
CA ALA A 50 -14.88 0.13 16.33
C ALA A 50 -14.61 0.47 14.85
N PHE A 51 -15.50 0.06 13.95
CA PHE A 51 -15.35 0.32 12.51
C PHE A 51 -15.20 1.81 12.18
N THR A 52 -15.85 2.69 12.95
CA THR A 52 -15.77 4.15 12.80
C THR A 52 -14.34 4.70 12.94
N GLU A 53 -13.57 4.14 13.87
CA GLU A 53 -12.15 4.51 14.07
C GLU A 53 -11.26 3.94 12.97
N LEU A 54 -11.47 2.66 12.61
CA LEU A 54 -10.73 2.00 11.53
C LEU A 54 -10.96 2.64 10.17
N ARG A 55 -12.13 3.20 9.93
CA ARG A 55 -12.47 3.87 8.67
C ARG A 55 -11.47 4.95 8.31
N LYS A 56 -10.95 5.68 9.29
CA LYS A 56 -9.95 6.75 9.10
C LYS A 56 -8.58 6.21 8.65
N LEU A 57 -8.27 4.95 8.96
CA LEU A 57 -7.02 4.28 8.58
C LEU A 57 -7.14 3.56 7.22
N ILE A 58 -8.28 2.89 7.00
CA ILE A 58 -8.45 1.99 5.86
C ILE A 58 -8.63 2.75 4.55
N TYR A 59 -9.49 3.78 4.54
CA TYR A 59 -9.88 4.48 3.31
C TYR A 59 -9.02 5.71 3.00
N THR A 60 -7.75 5.66 3.37
CA THR A 60 -6.78 6.72 3.08
C THR A 60 -5.62 6.16 2.26
N PRO A 61 -5.06 6.93 1.33
CA PRO A 61 -3.91 6.51 0.53
C PRO A 61 -2.59 6.55 1.31
N HIS A 62 -2.60 7.06 2.54
CA HIS A 62 -1.39 7.25 3.34
C HIS A 62 -1.13 6.08 4.28
N ILE A 63 0.14 5.90 4.61
CA ILE A 63 0.56 4.97 5.66
C ILE A 63 0.65 5.73 6.97
N TYR A 64 0.06 5.16 8.02
CA TYR A 64 0.04 5.73 9.36
C TYR A 64 0.79 4.84 10.34
N VAL A 65 1.48 5.47 11.27
CA VAL A 65 1.87 4.83 12.53
C VAL A 65 0.66 4.92 13.45
N VAL A 66 0.20 3.79 13.94
CA VAL A 66 -0.99 3.70 14.78
C VAL A 66 -0.57 3.54 16.23
N CYS A 67 -0.93 4.52 17.05
CA CYS A 67 -0.83 4.40 18.50
C CYS A 67 -2.09 3.68 19.01
N LEU A 68 -1.98 2.38 19.25
CA LEU A 68 -3.06 1.55 19.79
C LEU A 68 -3.11 1.69 21.30
N ASP A 69 -4.24 2.11 21.83
CA ASP A 69 -4.52 2.07 23.26
C ASP A 69 -5.46 0.89 23.54
N ILE A 70 -4.92 -0.16 24.13
CA ILE A 70 -5.67 -1.39 24.45
C ILE A 70 -5.77 -1.50 25.97
N GLU A 71 -6.91 -1.10 26.52
CA GLU A 71 -7.19 -1.13 27.98
C GLU A 71 -6.14 -0.39 28.83
N GLY A 72 -5.57 0.71 28.29
CA GLY A 72 -4.57 1.53 28.97
C GLY A 72 -3.11 1.16 28.62
N GLU A 73 -2.90 0.09 27.89
CA GLU A 73 -1.58 -0.25 27.33
C GLU A 73 -1.41 0.38 25.95
N LYS A 74 -0.38 1.20 25.79
CA LYS A 74 -0.07 1.86 24.52
C LYS A 74 0.95 1.06 23.72
N HIS A 75 0.57 0.73 22.48
CA HIS A 75 1.42 0.03 21.53
C HIS A 75 1.58 0.88 20.27
N THR A 76 2.81 0.98 19.77
CA THR A 76 3.08 1.61 18.47
C THR A 76 3.09 0.51 17.41
N ALA A 77 2.18 0.60 16.46
CA ALA A 77 2.00 -0.44 15.45
C ALA A 77 1.76 0.15 14.06
N ILE A 78 1.95 -0.67 13.05
CA ILE A 78 1.60 -0.35 11.66
C ILE A 78 0.57 -1.37 11.19
N MET A 79 -0.43 -0.91 10.44
CA MET A 79 -1.40 -1.77 9.80
C MET A 79 -0.73 -2.53 8.65
N LYS A 80 -0.69 -3.86 8.75
CA LYS A 80 -0.01 -4.73 7.77
C LYS A 80 -0.95 -5.31 6.75
N GLU A 81 -2.05 -5.91 7.19
CA GLU A 81 -3.00 -6.56 6.31
C GLU A 81 -4.44 -6.27 6.72
N ILE A 82 -5.31 -6.19 5.73
CA ILE A 82 -6.75 -6.02 5.91
C ILE A 82 -7.46 -7.05 5.06
N GLN A 83 -8.39 -7.76 5.66
CA GLN A 83 -9.27 -8.66 4.96
C GLN A 83 -10.65 -8.03 4.79
N PHE A 84 -11.14 -7.97 3.56
CA PHE A 84 -12.45 -7.44 3.23
C PHE A 84 -13.43 -8.54 2.84
N HIS A 85 -14.70 -8.28 3.08
CA HIS A 85 -15.76 -9.15 2.60
C HIS A 85 -15.94 -8.94 1.08
N PRO A 86 -15.94 -10.01 0.25
CA PRO A 86 -15.85 -9.88 -1.20
C PRO A 86 -17.06 -9.21 -1.88
N THR A 87 -18.21 -9.15 -1.20
CA THR A 87 -19.44 -8.57 -1.78
C THR A 87 -19.86 -7.26 -1.11
N THR A 88 -19.50 -7.06 0.17
CA THR A 88 -19.96 -5.88 0.95
C THR A 88 -18.84 -4.89 1.22
N ASP A 89 -17.58 -5.23 0.87
CA ASP A 89 -16.36 -4.45 1.17
C ASP A 89 -16.20 -4.07 2.66
N ALA A 90 -16.94 -4.76 3.55
CA ALA A 90 -16.80 -4.57 4.97
C ALA A 90 -15.51 -5.23 5.47
N PRO A 91 -14.71 -4.56 6.34
CA PRO A 91 -13.51 -5.16 6.89
C PRO A 91 -13.87 -6.33 7.81
N LEU A 92 -13.27 -7.47 7.55
CA LEU A 92 -13.46 -8.71 8.31
C LEU A 92 -12.40 -8.86 9.41
N HIS A 93 -11.19 -8.50 9.11
CA HIS A 93 -10.03 -8.63 10.01
C HIS A 93 -8.96 -7.61 9.67
N VAL A 94 -8.23 -7.14 10.67
CA VAL A 94 -7.08 -6.25 10.48
C VAL A 94 -5.92 -6.76 11.31
N ASP A 95 -4.78 -6.86 10.67
CA ASP A 95 -3.52 -7.25 11.31
C ASP A 95 -2.64 -6.02 11.53
N PHE A 96 -2.19 -5.88 12.77
CA PHE A 96 -1.25 -4.84 13.18
C PHE A 96 0.08 -5.48 13.56
N TYR A 97 1.15 -4.85 13.10
CA TYR A 97 2.51 -5.22 13.47
C TYR A 97 3.10 -4.19 14.42
N GLU A 98 3.49 -4.62 15.63
CA GLU A 98 4.15 -3.76 16.60
C GLU A 98 5.55 -3.41 16.09
N VAL A 99 5.85 -2.11 16.04
CA VAL A 99 7.11 -1.60 15.52
C VAL A 99 8.06 -1.23 16.64
N ASN A 100 9.33 -1.53 16.40
CA ASN A 100 10.44 -1.16 17.28
C ASN A 100 11.43 -0.30 16.48
N ASP A 101 12.02 0.72 17.13
CA ASP A 101 12.97 1.65 16.52
C ASP A 101 14.20 0.98 15.90
N LYS A 102 14.57 -0.19 16.40
CA LYS A 102 15.82 -0.86 16.06
C LYS A 102 15.73 -1.82 14.88
N LYS A 103 14.52 -2.21 14.46
CA LYS A 103 14.35 -3.24 13.43
C LYS A 103 13.77 -2.69 12.15
N PRO A 104 14.34 -3.04 10.99
CA PRO A 104 13.74 -2.75 9.72
C PRO A 104 12.43 -3.54 9.57
N ILE A 105 11.45 -2.90 8.99
CA ILE A 105 10.14 -3.47 8.68
C ILE A 105 9.91 -3.44 7.18
N THR A 106 9.22 -4.45 6.67
CA THR A 106 8.79 -4.48 5.26
C THR A 106 7.33 -4.06 5.17
N ILE A 107 7.08 -2.97 4.44
CA ILE A 107 5.75 -2.41 4.24
C ILE A 107 5.54 -1.95 2.80
N GLY A 108 4.31 -2.09 2.28
CA GLY A 108 3.95 -1.62 0.95
C GLY A 108 3.65 -0.12 0.93
N ILE A 109 4.55 0.68 0.35
CA ILE A 109 4.41 2.13 0.23
C ILE A 109 3.70 2.49 -1.08
N PRO A 110 2.69 3.38 -1.05
CA PRO A 110 2.00 3.80 -2.26
C PRO A 110 2.92 4.60 -3.18
N VAL A 111 2.79 4.35 -4.49
CA VAL A 111 3.52 5.06 -5.54
C VAL A 111 2.72 6.26 -6.00
N LYS A 112 3.37 7.42 -6.07
CA LYS A 112 2.83 8.64 -6.66
C LYS A 112 3.62 8.98 -7.91
N LEU A 113 2.92 9.11 -9.03
CA LEU A 113 3.53 9.51 -10.29
C LEU A 113 3.56 11.04 -10.38
N ASN A 114 4.74 11.60 -10.61
CA ASN A 114 4.95 13.03 -10.75
C ASN A 114 5.31 13.36 -12.20
N GLY A 115 4.85 14.55 -12.65
CA GLY A 115 5.10 15.03 -14.00
C GLY A 115 4.06 14.56 -15.04
N LEU A 116 4.12 15.15 -16.22
CA LEU A 116 3.32 14.79 -17.38
C LEU A 116 4.20 14.07 -18.39
N ALA A 117 3.99 12.77 -18.53
CA ALA A 117 4.78 11.95 -19.44
C ALA A 117 4.69 12.40 -20.89
N GLN A 118 5.84 12.43 -21.58
CA GLN A 118 5.90 12.82 -22.99
C GLN A 118 5.00 11.93 -23.84
N GLY A 119 5.00 10.62 -23.62
CA GLY A 119 4.16 9.70 -24.38
C GLY A 119 2.66 9.87 -24.15
N VAL A 120 2.22 10.53 -23.05
CA VAL A 120 0.80 10.92 -22.87
C VAL A 120 0.49 12.14 -23.76
N ARG A 121 1.43 13.10 -23.90
CA ARG A 121 1.27 14.23 -24.84
C ARG A 121 1.19 13.73 -26.28
N ASP A 122 1.89 12.67 -26.61
CA ASP A 122 1.90 12.02 -27.93
C ASP A 122 0.67 11.10 -28.15
N GLY A 123 -0.34 11.16 -27.25
CA GLY A 123 -1.59 10.41 -27.37
C GLY A 123 -1.58 9.00 -26.77
N GLY A 124 -0.53 8.62 -26.04
CA GLY A 124 -0.48 7.37 -25.26
C GLY A 124 -1.29 7.44 -23.98
N ARG A 125 -1.54 6.28 -23.38
CA ARG A 125 -2.22 6.15 -22.07
C ARG A 125 -1.26 5.64 -21.03
N LEU A 126 -1.06 6.41 -19.96
CA LEU A 126 -0.31 6.01 -18.78
C LEU A 126 -1.10 4.95 -18.01
N ASN A 127 -0.46 3.82 -17.75
CA ASN A 127 -0.99 2.72 -16.97
C ASN A 127 -0.10 2.47 -15.75
N LEU A 128 -0.64 2.60 -14.56
CA LEU A 128 0.02 2.23 -13.31
C LEU A 128 -0.27 0.74 -13.05
N SER A 129 0.76 -0.10 -13.16
CA SER A 129 0.64 -1.55 -12.97
C SER A 129 0.64 -1.93 -11.49
N ILE A 130 1.51 -1.29 -10.70
CA ILE A 130 1.60 -1.51 -9.25
C ILE A 130 1.33 -0.20 -8.52
N ARG A 131 0.42 -0.26 -7.56
CA ARG A 131 0.05 0.90 -6.74
C ARG A 131 0.87 1.03 -5.46
N LYS A 132 1.48 -0.07 -5.00
CA LYS A 132 2.32 -0.12 -3.78
C LYS A 132 3.58 -0.91 -4.10
N ILE A 133 4.71 -0.47 -3.57
CA ILE A 133 6.00 -1.17 -3.64
C ILE A 133 6.39 -1.54 -2.22
N ASP A 134 6.75 -2.81 -1.99
CA ASP A 134 7.22 -3.28 -0.71
C ASP A 134 8.65 -2.81 -0.49
N VAL A 135 8.85 -2.12 0.63
CA VAL A 135 10.12 -1.52 1.02
C VAL A 135 10.49 -1.96 2.42
N THR A 136 11.75 -2.29 2.61
CA THR A 136 12.32 -2.63 3.91
C THR A 136 13.17 -1.47 4.41
N ALA A 137 12.77 -0.89 5.54
CA ALA A 137 13.51 0.19 6.20
C ALA A 137 13.12 0.33 7.67
N PRO A 138 13.90 1.04 8.52
CA PRO A 138 13.45 1.48 9.82
C PRO A 138 12.23 2.38 9.68
N TYR A 139 11.22 2.21 10.54
CA TYR A 139 9.92 2.91 10.37
C TYR A 139 10.04 4.44 10.34
N GLN A 140 11.06 5.00 10.99
CA GLN A 140 11.32 6.45 11.01
C GLN A 140 11.72 7.01 9.64
N GLN A 141 12.36 6.19 8.79
CA GLN A 141 12.84 6.60 7.45
C GLN A 141 11.82 6.36 6.34
N ILE A 142 10.71 5.70 6.64
CA ILE A 142 9.70 5.36 5.65
C ILE A 142 8.89 6.60 5.26
N PRO A 143 8.90 7.03 3.98
CA PRO A 143 8.12 8.16 3.49
C PRO A 143 6.62 7.81 3.38
N GLU A 144 5.77 8.82 3.27
CA GLU A 144 4.33 8.62 3.09
C GLU A 144 3.98 8.05 1.71
N HIS A 145 4.78 8.32 0.70
CA HIS A 145 4.64 7.85 -0.68
C HIS A 145 6.00 7.84 -1.38
N LEU A 146 6.10 7.04 -2.44
CA LEU A 146 7.27 6.99 -3.32
C LEU A 146 6.98 7.84 -4.56
N ASP A 147 7.73 8.91 -4.73
CA ASP A 147 7.62 9.78 -5.90
C ASP A 147 8.39 9.20 -7.07
N VAL A 148 7.69 8.97 -8.19
CA VAL A 148 8.28 8.46 -9.44
C VAL A 148 8.05 9.49 -10.53
N ASP A 149 9.13 10.04 -11.09
CA ASP A 149 9.06 10.96 -12.22
C ASP A 149 8.82 10.19 -13.52
N VAL A 150 7.75 10.55 -14.21
CA VAL A 150 7.36 9.95 -15.49
C VAL A 150 7.54 10.89 -16.68
N THR A 151 8.12 12.08 -16.47
CA THR A 151 8.20 13.15 -17.49
C THR A 151 8.88 12.68 -18.77
N ALA A 152 9.97 11.95 -18.67
CA ALA A 152 10.74 11.44 -19.81
C ALA A 152 10.15 10.16 -20.46
N LEU A 153 9.06 9.61 -19.91
CA LEU A 153 8.52 8.34 -20.36
C LEU A 153 7.80 8.49 -21.71
N ARG A 154 8.20 7.70 -22.71
CA ARG A 154 7.66 7.70 -24.08
C ARG A 154 6.67 6.54 -24.28
N ILE A 155 5.91 6.59 -25.38
CA ILE A 155 5.00 5.52 -25.80
C ILE A 155 5.74 4.19 -25.95
N GLY A 156 5.18 3.12 -25.41
CA GLY A 156 5.75 1.76 -25.45
C GLY A 156 6.87 1.50 -24.44
N LYS A 157 7.26 2.52 -23.66
CA LYS A 157 8.24 2.35 -22.59
C LYS A 157 7.57 2.11 -21.24
N SER A 158 8.31 1.47 -20.33
CA SER A 158 7.88 1.17 -18.96
C SER A 158 9.00 1.50 -17.99
N ILE A 159 8.66 1.84 -16.76
CA ILE A 159 9.59 1.97 -15.64
C ILE A 159 9.45 0.73 -14.77
N LYS A 160 10.58 0.07 -14.50
CA LYS A 160 10.67 -1.09 -13.62
C LYS A 160 11.11 -0.69 -12.22
N VAL A 161 10.81 -1.53 -11.23
CA VAL A 161 11.25 -1.33 -9.83
C VAL A 161 12.78 -1.25 -9.73
N GLY A 162 13.52 -2.03 -10.54
CA GLY A 162 14.98 -2.01 -10.55
C GLY A 162 15.64 -0.73 -11.08
N GLU A 163 14.87 0.14 -11.77
CA GLU A 163 15.32 1.44 -12.25
C GLU A 163 15.14 2.56 -11.23
N LEU A 164 14.39 2.26 -10.13
CA LEU A 164 14.12 3.19 -9.07
C LEU A 164 15.15 3.02 -7.95
N SER A 165 15.65 4.14 -7.43
CA SER A 165 16.54 4.18 -6.28
C SER A 165 16.03 5.25 -5.31
N PHE A 166 15.86 4.86 -4.06
CA PHE A 166 15.43 5.76 -2.99
C PHE A 166 16.46 5.71 -1.87
N GLU A 167 16.88 6.86 -1.38
CA GLU A 167 17.90 6.95 -0.32
C GLU A 167 17.39 6.33 0.99
N GLY A 168 18.18 5.42 1.56
CA GLY A 168 17.88 4.79 2.84
C GLY A 168 16.76 3.72 2.79
N LEU A 169 16.25 3.36 1.60
CA LEU A 169 15.20 2.38 1.43
C LEU A 169 15.68 1.17 0.63
N GLU A 170 15.42 -0.01 1.11
CA GLU A 170 15.69 -1.26 0.40
C GLU A 170 14.38 -1.77 -0.23
N LEU A 171 14.37 -1.90 -1.57
CA LEU A 171 13.21 -2.39 -2.31
C LEU A 171 13.10 -3.91 -2.18
N ALA A 172 12.08 -4.40 -1.48
CA ALA A 172 11.81 -5.83 -1.32
C ALA A 172 11.08 -6.44 -2.53
N THR A 173 10.39 -5.61 -3.32
CA THR A 173 9.72 -6.04 -4.56
C THR A 173 10.75 -6.41 -5.63
N SER A 174 10.47 -7.45 -6.42
CA SER A 174 11.37 -7.91 -7.50
C SER A 174 11.67 -6.77 -8.50
N LYS A 175 12.95 -6.68 -8.92
CA LYS A 175 13.46 -5.64 -9.82
C LYS A 175 12.81 -5.65 -11.21
N ASP A 176 12.33 -6.81 -11.67
CA ASP A 176 11.73 -6.94 -13.00
C ASP A 176 10.28 -6.49 -13.08
N VAL A 177 9.68 -6.20 -11.95
CA VAL A 177 8.28 -5.79 -11.89
C VAL A 177 8.12 -4.39 -12.47
N VAL A 178 7.13 -4.23 -13.37
CA VAL A 178 6.82 -2.95 -14.01
C VAL A 178 5.95 -2.11 -13.08
N VAL A 179 6.40 -0.91 -12.77
CA VAL A 179 5.66 0.07 -11.94
C VAL A 179 4.63 0.79 -12.77
N CYS A 180 5.05 1.41 -13.87
CA CYS A 180 4.16 2.09 -14.79
C CYS A 180 4.63 1.91 -16.24
N SER A 181 3.70 2.06 -17.18
CA SER A 181 3.98 1.95 -18.63
C SER A 181 3.06 2.86 -19.42
N ILE A 182 3.50 3.31 -20.59
CA ILE A 182 2.65 4.03 -21.52
C ILE A 182 2.26 3.11 -22.68
N LYS A 183 0.96 2.81 -22.75
CA LYS A 183 0.38 2.00 -23.82
C LYS A 183 -0.06 2.89 -24.98
N MET A 184 0.13 2.39 -26.19
CA MET A 184 -0.44 3.02 -27.39
C MET A 184 -1.98 2.98 -27.31
N THR A 185 -2.59 4.10 -27.67
CA THR A 185 -4.05 4.18 -27.88
C THR A 185 -4.36 3.96 -29.36
N ARG A 186 -5.62 3.63 -29.67
CA ARG A 186 -6.05 3.48 -31.07
C ARG A 186 -5.82 4.75 -31.89
N ASN A 187 -6.03 5.91 -31.28
CA ASN A 187 -5.80 7.21 -31.93
C ASN A 187 -4.31 7.47 -32.19
N ALA A 188 -3.43 7.10 -31.25
CA ALA A 188 -1.98 7.22 -31.44
C ALA A 188 -1.47 6.27 -32.53
N ILE A 189 -2.04 5.06 -32.65
CA ILE A 189 -1.73 4.12 -33.73
C ILE A 189 -2.16 4.71 -35.09
N ALA A 190 -3.39 5.26 -35.16
CA ALA A 190 -3.89 5.89 -36.38
C ALA A 190 -3.06 7.12 -36.80
N ALA A 191 -2.66 7.96 -35.83
CA ALA A 191 -1.80 9.13 -36.09
C ALA A 191 -0.40 8.71 -36.57
N ALA A 192 0.20 7.68 -35.96
CA ALA A 192 1.48 7.14 -36.37
C ALA A 192 1.44 6.51 -37.77
N ALA A 193 0.35 5.80 -38.11
CA ALA A 193 0.13 5.24 -39.43
C ALA A 193 -0.06 6.33 -40.50
N ALA A 194 -0.78 7.41 -40.15
CA ALA A 194 -0.96 8.56 -41.06
C ALA A 194 0.38 9.32 -41.28
N ALA A 195 1.20 9.46 -40.24
CA ALA A 195 2.52 10.08 -40.36
C ALA A 195 3.47 9.25 -41.23
N ALA A 196 3.49 7.91 -41.06
CA ALA A 196 4.28 7.01 -41.87
C ALA A 196 3.87 7.02 -43.36
N ALA A 197 2.55 7.09 -43.63
CA ALA A 197 2.02 7.20 -44.99
C ALA A 197 2.33 8.56 -45.66
N ALA A 198 2.52 9.63 -44.89
CA ALA A 198 2.90 10.94 -45.40
C ALA A 198 4.40 11.02 -45.75
N ASP A 199 5.27 10.31 -45.00
CA ASP A 199 6.70 10.21 -45.29
C ASP A 199 6.96 9.38 -46.55
N ASP A 200 6.20 8.29 -46.76
CA ASP A 200 6.31 7.41 -47.96
C ASP A 200 5.77 8.10 -49.27
N ALA A 201 4.95 9.14 -49.12
CA ALA A 201 4.44 9.91 -50.24
C ALA A 201 5.32 11.12 -50.62
N ALA A 202 6.36 11.41 -49.83
CA ALA A 202 7.26 12.55 -50.04
C ALA A 202 8.61 12.13 -50.63
N GLU A 203 8.86 10.83 -50.85
CA GLU A 203 10.04 10.27 -51.53
C GLU A 203 9.68 9.84 -52.98
#